data_1a621ef39d218dd6efb04db33cfa39cd
#
_entry.id   1a621ef39d218dd6efb04db33cfa39cd
#
_cell.length_a   1.000
_cell.length_b   1.000
_cell.length_c   1.000
_cell.angle_alpha   90.00
_cell.angle_beta   90.00
_cell.angle_gamma   90.00
#
_symmetry.space_group_name_H-M   'P 1'
#
loop_
_entity.id
_entity.type
_entity.pdbx_description
1 polymer ?
#
loop_
_entity_poly.entity_id
_entity_poly.type
_entity_poly.pdbx_seq_one_letter_code
_entity_poly.pdbx_strand_id
1 'polypeptide(L)'
;MNIPFQSANCFPVHKKDIPVYEIGQFCGIPFDQFRLCAFFGVPEGDSVKIYTVLSDENSDKLSIISTILKKDSEYSSLTVKFPQFHLFERELYENYKIKPVGHPWLKPVRKISANYPFFKCNGSETHEVAVGPVHAGVIEPGHFRFNCAGENILSLEIMHGYQKRGVEKLFLNGDIFSKRSLAESICGDSAVAGVSAYTGLLESLGNLKIEKTAQVQRALMLELERAAVHIGDLGAIAGDIAYISGADFYGAVRTIVINTSQSFGGNRFGRGFVGIGSNRFSIENHIAEKAVKNLRKVKDDIDAISSAFFS
;
A
#
# COMPACT_ATOMS: atom_id res chain seq x y z
N MET A 1 28.38 0.40 7.95
CA MET A 1 28.16 1.22 6.73
C MET A 1 27.22 2.34 7.12
N ASN A 2 27.54 3.59 6.82
CA ASN A 2 26.73 4.72 7.27
C ASN A 2 25.67 5.02 6.19
N ILE A 3 24.43 4.63 6.44
CA ILE A 3 23.30 4.95 5.55
C ILE A 3 22.83 6.36 5.90
N PRO A 4 22.76 7.29 4.93
CA PRO A 4 22.31 8.65 5.20
C PRO A 4 20.81 8.70 5.42
N PHE A 5 20.38 9.00 6.64
CA PHE A 5 18.97 9.21 6.99
C PHE A 5 18.64 10.70 7.07
N GLN A 6 17.47 11.05 6.56
CA GLN A 6 16.94 12.42 6.56
C GLN A 6 15.53 12.42 7.18
N SER A 7 15.03 13.60 7.58
CA SER A 7 13.69 13.74 8.14
C SER A 7 12.64 13.08 7.24
N ALA A 8 11.63 12.44 7.85
CA ALA A 8 10.49 11.83 7.14
C ALA A 8 9.56 12.84 6.45
N ASN A 9 9.76 14.13 6.66
CA ASN A 9 9.04 15.16 5.90
C ASN A 9 9.33 15.05 4.41
N CYS A 10 8.31 15.28 3.60
CA CYS A 10 8.43 15.28 2.16
C CYS A 10 9.39 16.39 1.72
N PHE A 11 10.56 16.01 1.20
CA PHE A 11 11.54 16.95 0.64
C PHE A 11 12.20 16.32 -0.60
N PRO A 12 12.61 17.14 -1.57
CA PRO A 12 13.24 16.64 -2.79
C PRO A 12 14.67 16.20 -2.50
N VAL A 13 15.03 15.03 -3.01
CA VAL A 13 16.43 14.56 -3.03
C VAL A 13 16.94 14.61 -4.46
N HIS A 14 18.06 15.26 -4.66
CA HIS A 14 18.67 15.30 -5.99
C HIS A 14 19.21 13.92 -6.37
N LYS A 15 18.91 13.45 -7.59
CA LYS A 15 19.34 12.12 -8.07
C LYS A 15 20.84 11.84 -7.89
N LYS A 16 21.69 12.88 -7.98
CA LYS A 16 23.15 12.78 -7.83
C LYS A 16 23.57 12.54 -6.37
N ASP A 17 22.74 12.93 -5.41
CA ASP A 17 23.05 12.82 -3.99
C ASP A 17 22.63 11.46 -3.41
N ILE A 18 21.97 10.61 -4.20
CA ILE A 18 21.59 9.27 -3.78
C ILE A 18 22.80 8.34 -3.87
N PRO A 19 23.27 7.77 -2.73
CA PRO A 19 24.40 6.88 -2.71
C PRO A 19 24.20 5.67 -3.62
N VAL A 20 25.27 5.30 -4.33
CA VAL A 20 25.32 4.11 -5.18
C VAL A 20 26.30 3.13 -4.56
N TYR A 21 25.83 1.96 -4.17
CA TYR A 21 26.64 0.90 -3.60
C TYR A 21 26.90 -0.20 -4.64
N GLU A 22 28.12 -0.74 -4.62
CA GLU A 22 28.40 -1.98 -5.33
C GLU A 22 27.52 -3.11 -4.80
N ILE A 23 27.09 -4.04 -5.65
CA ILE A 23 26.11 -5.07 -5.27
C ILE A 23 26.53 -5.91 -4.07
N GLY A 24 27.81 -6.23 -3.94
CA GLY A 24 28.32 -6.97 -2.79
C GLY A 24 28.19 -6.19 -1.49
N GLN A 25 28.48 -4.89 -1.50
CA GLN A 25 28.29 -3.99 -0.36
C GLN A 25 26.81 -3.81 -0.05
N PHE A 26 25.99 -3.65 -1.08
CA PHE A 26 24.55 -3.51 -0.96
C PHE A 26 23.92 -4.72 -0.27
N CYS A 27 24.25 -5.94 -0.70
CA CYS A 27 23.75 -7.17 -0.09
C CYS A 27 24.27 -7.39 1.36
N GLY A 28 25.33 -6.68 1.77
CA GLY A 28 25.88 -6.70 3.12
C GLY A 28 25.21 -5.73 4.10
N ILE A 29 24.23 -4.93 3.66
CA ILE A 29 23.51 -3.99 4.52
C ILE A 29 22.61 -4.77 5.50
N PRO A 30 22.59 -4.42 6.80
CA PRO A 30 21.70 -5.05 7.79
C PRO A 30 20.26 -4.48 7.67
N PHE A 31 19.53 -4.92 6.65
CA PHE A 31 18.17 -4.41 6.37
C PHE A 31 17.12 -4.75 7.43
N ASP A 32 17.40 -5.69 8.31
CA ASP A 32 16.56 -6.06 9.47
C ASP A 32 16.43 -4.91 10.50
N GLN A 33 17.34 -3.94 10.48
CA GLN A 33 17.28 -2.75 11.33
C GLN A 33 16.35 -1.67 10.79
N PHE A 34 15.80 -1.84 9.58
CA PHE A 34 15.02 -0.83 8.88
C PHE A 34 13.76 -1.44 8.29
N ARG A 35 12.73 -0.64 8.18
CA ARG A 35 11.55 -0.98 7.39
C ARG A 35 11.82 -0.66 5.92
N LEU A 36 11.62 -1.64 5.05
CA LEU A 36 11.67 -1.45 3.60
C LEU A 36 10.37 -0.80 3.12
N CYS A 37 10.46 0.45 2.68
CA CYS A 37 9.30 1.18 2.14
C CYS A 37 9.12 0.94 0.64
N ALA A 38 10.23 0.85 -0.11
CA ALA A 38 10.19 0.57 -1.54
C ALA A 38 11.53 -0.02 -2.04
N PHE A 39 11.43 -0.89 -3.06
CA PHE A 39 12.57 -1.45 -3.79
C PHE A 39 12.16 -1.62 -5.24
N PHE A 40 12.69 -0.79 -6.14
CA PHE A 40 12.28 -0.76 -7.52
C PHE A 40 13.41 -0.38 -8.47
N GLY A 41 13.32 -0.84 -9.71
CA GLY A 41 14.29 -0.56 -10.76
C GLY A 41 13.86 0.55 -11.70
N VAL A 42 14.82 1.40 -12.12
CA VAL A 42 14.66 2.38 -13.19
C VAL A 42 15.66 2.05 -14.28
N PRO A 43 15.22 1.79 -15.52
CA PRO A 43 16.12 1.44 -16.62
C PRO A 43 17.06 2.61 -16.98
N GLU A 44 18.34 2.31 -17.14
CA GLU A 44 19.37 3.23 -17.62
C GLU A 44 20.18 2.51 -18.72
N GLY A 45 19.70 2.58 -19.97
CA GLY A 45 20.29 1.80 -21.09
C GLY A 45 20.18 0.29 -20.87
N ASP A 46 21.34 -0.39 -20.88
CA ASP A 46 21.44 -1.84 -20.64
C ASP A 46 21.48 -2.20 -19.15
N SER A 47 21.54 -1.21 -18.29
CA SER A 47 21.53 -1.37 -16.85
C SER A 47 20.21 -0.93 -16.24
N VAL A 48 20.00 -1.32 -15.00
CA VAL A 48 18.88 -0.90 -14.17
C VAL A 48 19.45 -0.34 -12.88
N LYS A 49 19.14 0.92 -12.58
CA LYS A 49 19.42 1.50 -11.27
C LYS A 49 18.30 1.13 -10.31
N ILE A 50 18.64 0.40 -9.27
CA ILE A 50 17.72 -0.09 -8.27
C ILE A 50 17.73 0.88 -7.09
N TYR A 51 16.59 1.45 -6.78
CA TYR A 51 16.38 2.33 -5.65
C TYR A 51 15.78 1.57 -4.48
N THR A 52 16.25 1.85 -3.29
CA THR A 52 15.77 1.27 -2.03
C THR A 52 15.45 2.40 -1.07
N VAL A 53 14.21 2.45 -0.62
CA VAL A 53 13.74 3.43 0.36
C VAL A 53 13.57 2.72 1.70
N LEU A 54 14.25 3.21 2.70
CA LEU A 54 14.28 2.65 4.06
C LEU A 54 13.71 3.65 5.06
N SER A 55 12.97 3.18 6.03
CA SER A 55 12.53 3.95 7.19
C SER A 55 13.24 3.45 8.44
N ASP A 56 13.78 4.37 9.21
CA ASP A 56 14.21 4.11 10.58
C ASP A 56 13.05 4.45 11.52
N GLU A 57 12.39 3.43 12.04
CA GLU A 57 11.21 3.58 12.88
C GLU A 57 11.50 4.23 14.25
N ASN A 58 12.77 4.25 14.67
CA ASN A 58 13.17 4.87 15.95
C ASN A 58 13.40 6.37 15.83
N SER A 59 13.66 6.88 14.64
CA SER A 59 14.05 8.29 14.43
C SER A 59 13.12 9.05 13.49
N ASP A 60 12.04 8.44 13.01
CA ASP A 60 11.13 9.01 12.00
C ASP A 60 11.87 9.56 10.77
N LYS A 61 12.92 8.86 10.33
CA LYS A 61 13.75 9.27 9.20
C LYS A 61 13.63 8.30 8.05
N LEU A 62 13.75 8.84 6.85
CA LEU A 62 13.85 8.08 5.61
C LEU A 62 15.25 8.14 5.03
N SER A 63 15.65 7.07 4.39
CA SER A 63 16.86 7.02 3.55
C SER A 63 16.52 6.47 2.19
N ILE A 64 17.20 6.99 1.17
CA ILE A 64 17.18 6.42 -0.17
C ILE A 64 18.61 6.06 -0.57
N ILE A 65 18.80 4.82 -0.96
CA ILE A 65 20.08 4.30 -1.44
C ILE A 65 19.85 3.60 -2.78
N SER A 66 20.91 3.31 -3.49
CA SER A 66 20.79 2.63 -4.78
C SER A 66 21.96 1.68 -5.08
N THR A 67 21.73 0.76 -6.01
CA THR A 67 22.73 -0.08 -6.68
C THR A 67 22.43 -0.15 -8.17
N ILE A 68 23.40 -0.54 -8.99
CA ILE A 68 23.24 -0.65 -10.44
C ILE A 68 23.56 -2.09 -10.86
N LEU A 69 22.63 -2.71 -11.58
CA LEU A 69 22.81 -4.04 -12.14
C LEU A 69 22.51 -4.02 -13.65
N LYS A 70 23.20 -4.88 -14.40
CA LYS A 70 22.85 -5.11 -15.82
C LYS A 70 21.53 -5.90 -15.92
N LYS A 71 20.76 -5.65 -16.97
CA LYS A 71 19.64 -6.54 -17.30
C LYS A 71 20.16 -7.96 -17.52
N ASP A 72 19.31 -8.94 -17.26
CA ASP A 72 19.63 -10.37 -17.37
C ASP A 72 20.81 -10.84 -16.49
N SER A 73 21.21 -10.06 -15.48
CA SER A 73 22.24 -10.43 -14.50
C SER A 73 21.66 -11.16 -13.30
N GLU A 74 22.57 -11.64 -12.42
CA GLU A 74 22.20 -12.34 -11.20
C GLU A 74 22.83 -11.67 -9.97
N TYR A 75 22.19 -11.81 -8.80
CA TYR A 75 22.73 -11.41 -7.50
C TYR A 75 22.17 -12.32 -6.39
N SER A 76 22.82 -12.37 -5.24
CA SER A 76 22.33 -13.15 -4.09
C SER A 76 21.03 -12.56 -3.54
N SER A 77 19.97 -13.36 -3.44
CA SER A 77 18.67 -12.92 -2.95
C SER A 77 18.76 -12.33 -1.54
N LEU A 78 18.16 -11.17 -1.35
CA LEU A 78 18.00 -10.53 -0.06
C LEU A 78 16.87 -11.18 0.76
N THR A 79 15.86 -11.72 0.09
CA THR A 79 14.67 -12.34 0.71
C THR A 79 15.04 -13.44 1.70
N VAL A 80 16.11 -14.19 1.45
CA VAL A 80 16.55 -15.29 2.34
C VAL A 80 16.87 -14.80 3.75
N LYS A 81 17.46 -13.61 3.86
CA LYS A 81 17.80 -12.99 5.15
C LYS A 81 16.73 -11.98 5.59
N PHE A 82 16.12 -11.30 4.66
CA PHE A 82 15.21 -10.18 4.88
C PHE A 82 13.89 -10.41 4.13
N PRO A 83 12.91 -11.12 4.69
CA PRO A 83 11.66 -11.48 4.01
C PRO A 83 10.88 -10.30 3.42
N GLN A 84 11.08 -9.09 3.93
CA GLN A 84 10.46 -7.87 3.42
C GLN A 84 10.78 -7.58 1.93
N PHE A 85 11.84 -8.17 1.36
CA PHE A 85 12.19 -8.04 -0.06
C PHE A 85 11.41 -9.00 -0.98
N HIS A 86 10.68 -9.96 -0.45
CA HIS A 86 10.08 -11.08 -1.18
C HIS A 86 9.33 -10.69 -2.46
N LEU A 87 8.37 -9.78 -2.37
CA LEU A 87 7.57 -9.39 -3.54
C LEU A 87 8.35 -8.44 -4.46
N PHE A 88 9.20 -7.60 -3.91
CA PHE A 88 9.99 -6.63 -4.68
C PHE A 88 11.03 -7.32 -5.58
N GLU A 89 11.74 -8.33 -5.07
CA GLU A 89 12.71 -9.09 -5.86
C GLU A 89 12.02 -9.87 -6.99
N ARG A 90 10.84 -10.44 -6.74
CA ARG A 90 10.03 -11.10 -7.78
C ARG A 90 9.61 -10.13 -8.87
N GLU A 91 9.18 -8.92 -8.51
CA GLU A 91 8.81 -7.87 -9.46
C GLU A 91 10.01 -7.39 -10.27
N LEU A 92 11.16 -7.20 -9.63
CA LEU A 92 12.41 -6.81 -10.29
C LEU A 92 12.81 -7.86 -11.35
N TYR A 93 12.77 -9.15 -10.99
CA TYR A 93 13.02 -10.24 -11.91
C TYR A 93 12.00 -10.28 -13.05
N GLU A 94 10.73 -10.13 -12.74
CA GLU A 94 9.64 -10.12 -13.73
C GLU A 94 9.81 -9.01 -14.78
N ASN A 95 10.26 -7.82 -14.35
CA ASN A 95 10.38 -6.65 -15.20
C ASN A 95 11.71 -6.60 -15.98
N TYR A 96 12.82 -7.01 -15.37
CA TYR A 96 14.17 -6.74 -15.92
C TYR A 96 15.03 -8.00 -16.07
N LYS A 97 14.53 -9.18 -15.70
CA LYS A 97 15.26 -10.45 -15.70
C LYS A 97 16.52 -10.45 -14.81
N ILE A 98 16.62 -9.52 -13.88
CA ILE A 98 17.66 -9.52 -12.85
C ILE A 98 17.28 -10.56 -11.80
N LYS A 99 18.02 -11.69 -11.78
CA LYS A 99 17.64 -12.88 -11.02
C LYS A 99 18.22 -12.87 -9.61
N PRO A 100 17.36 -12.86 -8.58
CA PRO A 100 17.78 -13.07 -7.19
C PRO A 100 18.05 -14.56 -6.95
N VAL A 101 19.33 -14.95 -6.98
CA VAL A 101 19.75 -16.34 -6.79
C VAL A 101 19.47 -16.79 -5.36
N GLY A 102 18.83 -17.93 -5.20
CA GLY A 102 18.42 -18.47 -3.89
C GLY A 102 17.10 -17.89 -3.38
N HIS A 103 16.38 -17.10 -4.16
CA HIS A 103 15.04 -16.64 -3.77
C HIS A 103 14.10 -17.82 -3.52
N PRO A 104 13.44 -17.92 -2.35
CA PRO A 104 12.68 -19.12 -1.98
C PRO A 104 11.41 -19.34 -2.82
N TRP A 105 10.92 -18.29 -3.47
CA TRP A 105 9.62 -18.32 -4.16
C TRP A 105 9.60 -17.43 -5.40
N LEU A 106 10.47 -17.70 -6.40
CA LEU A 106 10.64 -16.85 -7.58
C LEU A 106 9.54 -17.09 -8.62
N LYS A 107 8.30 -16.73 -8.30
CA LYS A 107 7.13 -16.82 -9.18
C LYS A 107 6.62 -15.44 -9.59
N PRO A 108 5.88 -15.30 -10.71
CA PRO A 108 5.30 -14.04 -11.14
C PRO A 108 4.44 -13.37 -10.05
N VAL A 109 4.46 -12.04 -9.99
CA VAL A 109 3.65 -11.25 -9.06
C VAL A 109 2.55 -10.49 -9.79
N ARG A 110 2.93 -9.80 -10.87
CA ARG A 110 2.03 -8.89 -11.60
C ARG A 110 1.60 -9.39 -12.97
N LYS A 111 2.35 -10.34 -13.56
CA LYS A 111 2.03 -10.93 -14.85
C LYS A 111 1.29 -12.25 -14.65
N ILE A 112 -0.02 -12.15 -14.60
CA ILE A 112 -0.87 -13.34 -14.57
C ILE A 112 -0.83 -14.03 -15.92
N SER A 113 -0.63 -15.35 -15.93
CA SER A 113 -0.76 -16.18 -17.10
C SER A 113 -1.58 -17.43 -16.79
N ALA A 114 -2.21 -18.01 -17.81
CA ALA A 114 -2.93 -19.27 -17.68
C ALA A 114 -2.03 -20.42 -17.18
N ASN A 115 -0.74 -20.30 -17.40
CA ASN A 115 0.27 -21.30 -17.02
C ASN A 115 1.04 -20.89 -15.74
N TYR A 116 0.38 -20.24 -14.80
CA TYR A 116 1.01 -19.93 -13.52
C TYR A 116 1.43 -21.23 -12.80
N PRO A 117 2.69 -21.33 -12.37
CA PRO A 117 3.25 -22.57 -11.85
C PRO A 117 2.85 -22.77 -10.37
N PHE A 118 1.58 -23.14 -10.14
CA PHE A 118 1.12 -23.47 -8.79
C PHE A 118 1.90 -24.64 -8.21
N PHE A 119 2.13 -24.59 -6.92
CA PHE A 119 2.68 -25.69 -6.16
C PHE A 119 1.65 -26.82 -6.10
N LYS A 120 2.10 -28.06 -6.22
CA LYS A 120 1.27 -29.27 -6.12
C LYS A 120 1.80 -30.19 -5.05
N CYS A 121 0.94 -30.61 -4.15
CA CYS A 121 1.25 -31.69 -3.22
C CYS A 121 0.94 -33.05 -3.88
N ASN A 122 1.83 -34.01 -3.68
CA ASN A 122 1.61 -35.38 -4.12
C ASN A 122 1.04 -36.22 -2.97
N GLY A 123 0.03 -37.01 -3.24
CA GLY A 123 -0.59 -37.92 -2.29
C GLY A 123 -1.97 -38.37 -2.76
N SER A 124 -2.40 -39.58 -2.44
CA SER A 124 -3.70 -40.13 -2.85
C SER A 124 -4.90 -39.43 -2.18
N GLU A 125 -4.68 -38.80 -1.03
CA GLU A 125 -5.70 -38.08 -0.27
C GLU A 125 -5.61 -36.57 -0.37
N THR A 126 -4.67 -36.07 -1.22
CA THR A 126 -4.51 -34.62 -1.41
C THR A 126 -5.47 -34.09 -2.43
N HIS A 127 -6.03 -32.91 -2.15
CA HIS A 127 -6.88 -32.16 -3.08
C HIS A 127 -6.55 -30.68 -3.03
N GLU A 128 -6.90 -29.98 -4.12
CA GLU A 128 -6.71 -28.52 -4.23
C GLU A 128 -8.03 -27.80 -4.00
N VAL A 129 -8.00 -26.74 -3.20
CA VAL A 129 -9.12 -25.80 -3.02
C VAL A 129 -8.69 -24.44 -3.55
N ALA A 130 -9.50 -23.89 -4.44
CA ALA A 130 -9.27 -22.62 -5.09
C ALA A 130 -10.29 -21.58 -4.62
N VAL A 131 -9.82 -20.45 -4.12
CA VAL A 131 -10.66 -19.32 -3.67
C VAL A 131 -10.29 -18.07 -4.46
N GLY A 132 -11.28 -17.42 -5.06
CA GLY A 132 -11.07 -16.25 -5.90
C GLY A 132 -10.58 -16.59 -7.33
N PRO A 133 -10.22 -15.58 -8.13
CA PRO A 133 -9.93 -14.18 -7.79
C PRO A 133 -11.14 -13.27 -7.52
N VAL A 134 -12.35 -13.70 -7.85
CA VAL A 134 -13.57 -12.94 -7.57
C VAL A 134 -14.12 -13.39 -6.23
N HIS A 135 -14.17 -12.46 -5.28
CA HIS A 135 -14.72 -12.66 -3.94
C HIS A 135 -15.98 -11.82 -3.77
N ALA A 136 -16.90 -12.31 -2.97
CA ALA A 136 -17.99 -11.49 -2.46
C ALA A 136 -17.49 -10.76 -1.23
N GLY A 137 -17.07 -9.51 -1.34
CA GLY A 137 -16.67 -8.78 -0.15
C GLY A 137 -15.66 -7.67 -0.34
N VAL A 138 -14.96 -7.36 0.73
CA VAL A 138 -14.16 -6.16 0.92
C VAL A 138 -12.76 -6.28 0.32
N ILE A 139 -12.27 -7.51 0.13
CA ILE A 139 -10.90 -7.73 -0.34
C ILE A 139 -10.75 -7.52 -1.86
N GLU A 140 -9.61 -6.99 -2.26
CA GLU A 140 -9.25 -6.86 -3.67
C GLU A 140 -9.06 -8.24 -4.32
N PRO A 141 -9.34 -8.39 -5.63
CA PRO A 141 -9.18 -9.65 -6.35
C PRO A 141 -7.78 -10.26 -6.15
N GLY A 142 -7.75 -11.44 -5.58
CA GLY A 142 -6.57 -12.27 -5.40
C GLY A 142 -6.98 -13.74 -5.46
N HIS A 143 -6.09 -14.62 -5.86
CA HIS A 143 -6.34 -16.05 -5.90
C HIS A 143 -5.59 -16.76 -4.79
N PHE A 144 -6.32 -17.54 -4.01
CA PHE A 144 -5.78 -18.39 -2.96
C PHE A 144 -5.88 -19.85 -3.40
N ARG A 145 -4.75 -20.53 -3.45
CA ARG A 145 -4.70 -21.95 -3.77
C ARG A 145 -4.22 -22.74 -2.56
N PHE A 146 -5.10 -23.52 -2.00
CA PHE A 146 -4.81 -24.42 -0.91
C PHE A 146 -4.53 -25.83 -1.45
N ASN A 147 -3.54 -26.51 -0.89
CA ASN A 147 -3.40 -27.96 -1.00
C ASN A 147 -3.76 -28.55 0.36
N CYS A 148 -4.70 -29.47 0.38
CA CYS A 148 -5.28 -30.03 1.58
C CYS A 148 -5.18 -31.57 1.59
N ALA A 149 -5.13 -32.15 2.80
CA ALA A 149 -5.37 -33.57 3.05
C ALA A 149 -6.50 -33.67 4.10
N GLY A 150 -7.71 -33.98 3.64
CA GLY A 150 -8.91 -33.77 4.44
C GLY A 150 -9.07 -32.29 4.81
N GLU A 151 -9.21 -31.98 6.09
CA GLU A 151 -9.30 -30.60 6.60
C GLU A 151 -7.94 -29.94 6.88
N ASN A 152 -6.83 -30.68 6.76
CA ASN A 152 -5.51 -30.17 7.04
C ASN A 152 -4.96 -29.42 5.82
N ILE A 153 -4.60 -28.14 6.01
CA ILE A 153 -3.93 -27.32 5.00
C ILE A 153 -2.44 -27.68 4.98
N LEU A 154 -1.97 -28.25 3.87
CA LEU A 154 -0.57 -28.60 3.68
C LEU A 154 0.24 -27.42 3.13
N SER A 155 -0.37 -26.61 2.25
CA SER A 155 0.24 -25.38 1.72
C SER A 155 -0.82 -24.38 1.28
N LEU A 156 -0.46 -23.11 1.37
CA LEU A 156 -1.22 -21.98 0.83
C LEU A 156 -0.34 -21.20 -0.13
N GLU A 157 -0.87 -20.98 -1.32
CA GLU A 157 -0.24 -20.10 -2.31
C GLU A 157 -1.17 -18.95 -2.65
N ILE A 158 -0.65 -17.72 -2.56
CA ILE A 158 -1.41 -16.50 -2.83
C ILE A 158 -0.86 -15.89 -4.13
N MET A 159 -1.73 -15.71 -5.11
CA MET A 159 -1.41 -15.06 -6.37
C MET A 159 -2.06 -13.68 -6.42
N HIS A 160 -1.23 -12.65 -6.51
CA HIS A 160 -1.62 -11.25 -6.67
C HIS A 160 -1.68 -10.86 -8.16
N GLY A 161 -1.86 -9.58 -8.45
CA GLY A 161 -1.72 -9.02 -9.79
C GLY A 161 -3.02 -8.91 -10.59
N TYR A 162 -4.13 -9.41 -10.10
CA TYR A 162 -5.44 -9.31 -10.77
C TYR A 162 -5.94 -7.86 -10.91
N GLN A 163 -5.50 -6.96 -10.01
CA GLN A 163 -5.81 -5.53 -10.06
C GLN A 163 -4.73 -4.68 -10.73
N LYS A 164 -3.77 -5.27 -11.41
CA LYS A 164 -2.75 -4.50 -12.11
C LYS A 164 -3.33 -3.69 -13.25
N ARG A 165 -3.53 -2.40 -13.03
CA ARG A 165 -4.08 -1.44 -14.00
C ARG A 165 -3.00 -0.66 -14.74
N GLY A 166 -1.71 -0.90 -14.44
CA GLY A 166 -0.58 -0.20 -15.05
C GLY A 166 -0.49 1.27 -14.62
N VAL A 167 -0.91 1.59 -13.41
CA VAL A 167 -0.96 2.96 -12.87
C VAL A 167 0.41 3.64 -12.95
N GLU A 168 1.50 2.92 -12.70
CA GLU A 168 2.87 3.43 -12.78
C GLU A 168 3.18 3.99 -14.20
N LYS A 169 2.75 3.27 -15.24
CA LYS A 169 2.93 3.74 -16.63
C LYS A 169 2.07 4.95 -16.95
N LEU A 170 0.87 5.01 -16.39
CA LEU A 170 -0.02 6.16 -16.54
C LEU A 170 0.57 7.42 -15.88
N PHE A 171 1.28 7.27 -14.76
CA PHE A 171 1.98 8.39 -14.13
C PHE A 171 3.17 8.94 -14.97
N LEU A 172 3.78 8.15 -15.83
CA LEU A 172 4.88 8.59 -16.67
C LEU A 172 4.44 9.45 -17.87
N ASN A 173 3.16 9.41 -18.27
CA ASN A 173 2.66 10.06 -19.47
C ASN A 173 1.67 11.17 -19.14
N GLY A 174 1.67 12.25 -19.93
CA GLY A 174 0.72 13.36 -19.84
C GLY A 174 1.05 14.41 -18.78
N ASP A 175 0.11 15.33 -18.59
CA ASP A 175 0.26 16.46 -17.67
C ASP A 175 0.22 16.03 -16.19
N ILE A 176 1.15 16.58 -15.40
CA ILE A 176 1.28 16.25 -13.97
C ILE A 176 0.07 16.68 -13.13
N PHE A 177 -0.61 17.78 -13.52
CA PHE A 177 -1.77 18.27 -12.76
C PHE A 177 -3.01 17.39 -12.96
N SER A 178 -3.16 16.79 -14.13
CA SER A 178 -4.27 15.88 -14.44
C SER A 178 -4.20 14.56 -13.67
N LYS A 179 -3.02 14.17 -13.16
CA LYS A 179 -2.78 12.89 -12.48
C LYS A 179 -3.27 12.86 -11.06
N ARG A 180 -3.76 13.96 -10.50
CA ARG A 180 -4.39 13.97 -9.17
C ARG A 180 -5.52 12.93 -9.07
N SER A 181 -6.42 12.87 -10.05
CA SER A 181 -7.51 11.88 -10.09
C SER A 181 -7.00 10.45 -10.24
N LEU A 182 -5.87 10.26 -10.94
CA LEU A 182 -5.21 8.95 -11.01
C LEU A 182 -4.67 8.53 -9.63
N ALA A 183 -4.07 9.46 -8.89
CA ALA A 183 -3.60 9.21 -7.52
C ALA A 183 -4.74 8.81 -6.57
N GLU A 184 -5.91 9.46 -6.69
CA GLU A 184 -7.14 9.09 -5.96
C GLU A 184 -7.69 7.70 -6.33
N SER A 185 -7.20 7.10 -7.41
CA SER A 185 -7.70 5.83 -7.96
C SER A 185 -6.70 4.67 -7.81
N ILE A 186 -5.56 4.90 -7.15
CA ILE A 186 -4.56 3.82 -6.89
C ILE A 186 -5.21 2.71 -6.05
N CYS A 187 -5.93 3.09 -5.01
CA CYS A 187 -6.72 2.19 -4.17
C CYS A 187 -8.15 2.74 -4.05
N GLY A 188 -9.13 1.85 -4.04
CA GLY A 188 -10.56 2.23 -4.14
C GLY A 188 -11.04 3.08 -2.97
N ASP A 189 -10.63 2.76 -1.76
CA ASP A 189 -11.04 3.37 -0.50
C ASP A 189 -9.92 4.14 0.22
N SER A 190 -8.76 4.30 -0.39
CA SER A 190 -7.62 5.10 0.10
C SER A 190 -7.31 6.27 -0.85
N ALA A 191 -8.34 7.01 -1.22
CA ALA A 191 -8.25 8.10 -2.20
C ALA A 191 -7.51 9.32 -1.64
N VAL A 192 -7.78 9.69 -0.39
CA VAL A 192 -7.15 10.84 0.28
C VAL A 192 -5.67 10.57 0.53
N ALA A 193 -5.32 9.35 0.95
CA ALA A 193 -3.92 8.96 1.15
C ALA A 193 -3.13 9.05 -0.17
N GLY A 194 -3.65 8.46 -1.24
CA GLY A 194 -3.01 8.47 -2.56
C GLY A 194 -2.80 9.88 -3.10
N VAL A 195 -3.82 10.72 -3.07
CA VAL A 195 -3.72 12.10 -3.56
C VAL A 195 -2.86 12.98 -2.66
N SER A 196 -2.87 12.77 -1.35
CA SER A 196 -2.02 13.53 -0.42
C SER A 196 -0.55 13.24 -0.64
N ALA A 197 -0.18 11.97 -0.89
CA ALA A 197 1.18 11.59 -1.24
C ALA A 197 1.62 12.25 -2.57
N TYR A 198 0.76 12.21 -3.59
CA TYR A 198 1.06 12.79 -4.89
C TYR A 198 1.18 14.32 -4.86
N THR A 199 0.22 15.00 -4.22
CA THR A 199 0.27 16.46 -4.11
C THR A 199 1.43 16.91 -3.25
N GLY A 200 1.71 16.24 -2.12
CA GLY A 200 2.86 16.53 -1.27
C GLY A 200 4.20 16.40 -2.01
N LEU A 201 4.34 15.39 -2.89
CA LEU A 201 5.49 15.26 -3.77
C LEU A 201 5.66 16.49 -4.67
N LEU A 202 4.60 16.91 -5.37
CA LEU A 202 4.66 18.07 -6.29
C LEU A 202 4.90 19.39 -5.54
N GLU A 203 4.26 19.55 -4.39
CA GLU A 203 4.43 20.72 -3.51
C GLU A 203 5.87 20.83 -2.99
N SER A 204 6.45 19.71 -2.60
CA SER A 204 7.86 19.65 -2.18
C SER A 204 8.81 19.97 -3.32
N LEU A 205 8.62 19.39 -4.51
CA LEU A 205 9.42 19.69 -5.69
C LEU A 205 9.29 21.15 -6.15
N GLY A 206 8.09 21.72 -6.02
CA GLY A 206 7.81 23.13 -6.35
C GLY A 206 8.15 24.11 -5.22
N ASN A 207 8.64 23.64 -4.08
CA ASN A 207 8.88 24.44 -2.86
C ASN A 207 7.65 25.30 -2.47
N LEU A 208 6.46 24.73 -2.61
CA LEU A 208 5.20 25.39 -2.27
C LEU A 208 4.94 25.34 -0.76
N LYS A 209 4.62 26.48 -0.17
CA LYS A 209 4.19 26.57 1.23
C LYS A 209 2.68 26.40 1.30
N ILE A 210 2.24 25.37 2.02
CA ILE A 210 0.83 25.08 2.24
C ILE A 210 0.37 25.74 3.53
N GLU A 211 -0.76 26.41 3.50
CA GLU A 211 -1.36 26.99 4.70
C GLU A 211 -1.64 25.93 5.78
N LYS A 212 -1.40 26.28 7.04
CA LYS A 212 -1.58 25.38 8.18
C LYS A 212 -3.01 24.83 8.25
N THR A 213 -4.02 25.66 7.97
CA THR A 213 -5.43 25.25 7.93
C THR A 213 -5.67 24.15 6.88
N ALA A 214 -5.09 24.31 5.67
CA ALA A 214 -5.21 23.30 4.63
C ALA A 214 -4.54 21.97 5.03
N GLN A 215 -3.37 22.03 5.69
CA GLN A 215 -2.68 20.84 6.20
C GLN A 215 -3.51 20.11 7.25
N VAL A 216 -4.12 20.84 8.21
CA VAL A 216 -4.99 20.26 9.25
C VAL A 216 -6.22 19.61 8.63
N GLN A 217 -6.84 20.26 7.64
CA GLN A 217 -8.01 19.70 6.96
C GLN A 217 -7.66 18.44 6.16
N ARG A 218 -6.48 18.38 5.51
CA ARG A 218 -6.00 17.17 4.85
C ARG A 218 -5.78 16.02 5.85
N ALA A 219 -5.16 16.31 6.98
CA ALA A 219 -4.96 15.35 8.05
C ALA A 219 -6.29 14.82 8.57
N LEU A 220 -7.28 15.69 8.79
CA LEU A 220 -8.63 15.30 9.21
C LEU A 220 -9.28 14.35 8.18
N MET A 221 -9.22 14.69 6.90
CA MET A 221 -9.77 13.84 5.83
C MET A 221 -9.08 12.47 5.76
N LEU A 222 -7.77 12.43 5.97
CA LEU A 222 -6.98 11.20 6.00
C LEU A 222 -7.36 10.33 7.21
N GLU A 223 -7.59 10.94 8.38
CA GLU A 223 -8.05 10.20 9.57
C GLU A 223 -9.48 9.66 9.40
N LEU A 224 -10.38 10.40 8.74
CA LEU A 224 -11.71 9.91 8.41
C LEU A 224 -11.66 8.72 7.43
N GLU A 225 -10.79 8.79 6.42
CA GLU A 225 -10.54 7.67 5.50
C GLU A 225 -10.04 6.46 6.27
N ARG A 226 -9.02 6.63 7.12
CA ARG A 226 -8.45 5.56 7.93
C ARG A 226 -9.48 4.92 8.87
N ALA A 227 -10.28 5.75 9.56
CA ALA A 227 -11.35 5.26 10.43
C ALA A 227 -12.40 4.47 9.64
N ALA A 228 -12.80 4.96 8.47
CA ALA A 228 -13.78 4.27 7.62
C ALA A 228 -13.26 2.91 7.12
N VAL A 229 -11.96 2.79 6.80
CA VAL A 229 -11.33 1.53 6.39
C VAL A 229 -11.32 0.55 7.57
N HIS A 230 -10.79 0.96 8.73
CA HIS A 230 -10.73 0.08 9.90
C HIS A 230 -12.10 -0.43 10.37
N ILE A 231 -13.13 0.44 10.36
CA ILE A 231 -14.48 0.01 10.71
C ILE A 231 -15.03 -0.98 9.66
N GLY A 232 -14.71 -0.75 8.38
CA GLY A 232 -15.05 -1.67 7.30
C GLY A 232 -14.39 -3.04 7.47
N ASP A 233 -13.13 -3.08 7.84
CA ASP A 233 -12.37 -4.31 8.08
C ASP A 233 -12.95 -5.10 9.27
N LEU A 234 -13.29 -4.41 10.38
CA LEU A 234 -13.97 -5.05 11.52
C LEU A 234 -15.32 -5.66 11.11
N GLY A 235 -16.08 -4.94 10.27
CA GLY A 235 -17.34 -5.47 9.73
C GLY A 235 -17.12 -6.70 8.84
N ALA A 236 -16.08 -6.70 8.01
CA ALA A 236 -15.73 -7.84 7.16
C ALA A 236 -15.33 -9.05 8.00
N ILE A 237 -14.45 -8.87 9.00
CA ILE A 237 -14.03 -9.94 9.92
C ILE A 237 -15.25 -10.51 10.66
N ALA A 238 -16.14 -9.66 11.16
CA ALA A 238 -17.37 -10.09 11.83
C ALA A 238 -18.25 -10.93 10.89
N GLY A 239 -18.38 -10.54 9.61
CA GLY A 239 -19.10 -11.29 8.59
C GLY A 239 -18.48 -12.65 8.29
N ASP A 240 -17.16 -12.71 8.18
CA ASP A 240 -16.41 -13.94 7.86
C ASP A 240 -16.51 -15.00 8.96
N ILE A 241 -16.65 -14.59 10.22
CA ILE A 241 -16.91 -15.51 11.35
C ILE A 241 -18.40 -15.72 11.64
N ALA A 242 -19.26 -15.30 10.73
CA ALA A 242 -20.73 -15.41 10.83
C ALA A 242 -21.36 -14.59 11.99
N TYR A 243 -20.69 -13.59 12.51
CA TYR A 243 -21.28 -12.61 13.44
C TYR A 243 -22.00 -11.50 12.65
N ILE A 244 -23.12 -11.87 12.01
CA ILE A 244 -23.82 -11.01 11.05
C ILE A 244 -24.33 -9.70 11.68
N SER A 245 -24.89 -9.77 12.91
CA SER A 245 -25.34 -8.57 13.62
C SER A 245 -24.21 -7.56 13.88
N GLY A 246 -23.00 -8.05 14.16
CA GLY A 246 -21.81 -7.20 14.28
C GLY A 246 -21.41 -6.59 12.95
N ALA A 247 -21.40 -7.38 11.87
CA ALA A 247 -21.09 -6.89 10.53
C ALA A 247 -22.02 -5.75 10.11
N ASP A 248 -23.33 -5.92 10.30
CA ASP A 248 -24.34 -4.90 9.98
C ASP A 248 -24.16 -3.63 10.82
N PHE A 249 -23.83 -3.79 12.10
CA PHE A 249 -23.61 -2.67 13.01
C PHE A 249 -22.38 -1.86 12.61
N TYR A 250 -21.23 -2.52 12.36
CA TYR A 250 -20.01 -1.85 11.87
C TYR A 250 -20.28 -1.14 10.54
N GLY A 251 -21.08 -1.74 9.62
CA GLY A 251 -21.49 -1.13 8.37
C GLY A 251 -22.29 0.16 8.57
N ALA A 252 -23.22 0.17 9.52
CA ALA A 252 -24.01 1.35 9.87
C ALA A 252 -23.12 2.47 10.46
N VAL A 253 -22.22 2.13 11.38
CA VAL A 253 -21.28 3.08 11.99
C VAL A 253 -20.31 3.65 10.95
N ARG A 254 -19.76 2.79 10.06
CA ARG A 254 -18.93 3.22 8.92
C ARG A 254 -19.66 4.25 8.06
N THR A 255 -20.95 4.06 7.83
CA THR A 255 -21.76 4.99 7.02
C THR A 255 -21.77 6.40 7.62
N ILE A 256 -21.76 6.56 8.94
CA ILE A 256 -21.68 7.88 9.60
C ILE A 256 -20.34 8.56 9.28
N VAL A 257 -19.24 7.80 9.31
CA VAL A 257 -17.89 8.34 9.03
C VAL A 257 -17.78 8.78 7.57
N ILE A 258 -18.19 7.94 6.61
CA ILE A 258 -18.11 8.29 5.18
C ILE A 258 -19.06 9.44 4.80
N ASN A 259 -20.22 9.56 5.44
CA ASN A 259 -21.12 10.71 5.27
C ASN A 259 -20.53 12.00 5.87
N THR A 260 -19.73 11.89 6.94
CA THR A 260 -18.96 13.02 7.47
C THR A 260 -17.92 13.49 6.45
N SER A 261 -17.15 12.58 5.85
CA SER A 261 -16.23 12.92 4.75
C SER A 261 -16.97 13.59 3.57
N GLN A 262 -18.14 13.08 3.21
CA GLN A 262 -18.97 13.66 2.16
C GLN A 262 -19.41 15.09 2.48
N SER A 263 -19.73 15.38 3.75
CA SER A 263 -20.16 16.73 4.15
C SER A 263 -19.02 17.76 4.04
N PHE A 264 -17.76 17.33 4.08
CA PHE A 264 -16.59 18.20 3.93
C PHE A 264 -16.17 18.45 2.48
N GLY A 265 -16.25 17.41 1.64
CA GLY A 265 -15.69 17.46 0.28
C GLY A 265 -16.64 17.04 -0.84
N GLY A 266 -17.92 16.82 -0.55
CA GLY A 266 -18.90 16.43 -1.57
C GLY A 266 -18.80 14.97 -2.05
N ASN A 267 -17.79 14.23 -1.58
CA ASN A 267 -17.57 12.83 -1.96
C ASN A 267 -17.32 11.97 -0.72
N ARG A 268 -17.98 10.82 -0.64
CA ARG A 268 -17.93 9.89 0.49
C ARG A 268 -16.53 9.30 0.77
N PHE A 269 -15.65 9.28 -0.21
CA PHE A 269 -14.26 8.83 -0.10
C PHE A 269 -13.26 10.00 -0.13
N GLY A 270 -13.72 11.25 0.05
CA GLY A 270 -12.86 12.42 0.05
C GLY A 270 -12.24 12.78 -1.31
N ARG A 271 -12.66 12.11 -2.40
CA ARG A 271 -12.15 12.41 -3.75
C ARG A 271 -12.46 13.85 -4.13
N GLY A 272 -11.47 14.50 -4.72
CA GLY A 272 -11.58 15.88 -5.12
C GLY A 272 -11.31 16.90 -4.03
N PHE A 273 -11.11 16.49 -2.75
CA PHE A 273 -10.86 17.41 -1.65
C PHE A 273 -9.47 18.05 -1.71
N VAL A 274 -8.42 17.22 -1.82
CA VAL A 274 -7.03 17.67 -1.83
C VAL A 274 -6.66 18.22 -3.21
N GLY A 275 -6.16 19.46 -3.27
CA GLY A 275 -5.58 20.07 -4.44
C GLY A 275 -4.07 20.32 -4.28
N ILE A 276 -3.40 20.73 -5.34
CA ILE A 276 -1.98 21.14 -5.31
C ILE A 276 -1.92 22.57 -4.78
N GLY A 277 -1.14 22.82 -3.75
CA GLY A 277 -0.98 24.13 -3.13
C GLY A 277 -2.08 24.53 -2.15
N SER A 278 -3.27 23.93 -2.22
CA SER A 278 -4.40 24.22 -1.34
C SER A 278 -5.42 23.07 -1.37
N ASN A 279 -6.43 23.11 -0.51
CA ASN A 279 -7.62 22.27 -0.65
C ASN A 279 -8.60 22.91 -1.64
N ARG A 280 -9.44 22.09 -2.29
CA ARG A 280 -10.47 22.58 -3.20
C ARG A 280 -11.76 23.02 -2.47
N PHE A 281 -11.92 22.60 -1.23
CA PHE A 281 -13.03 22.94 -0.35
C PHE A 281 -12.48 23.38 0.99
N SER A 282 -13.21 24.26 1.66
CA SER A 282 -12.98 24.61 3.07
C SER A 282 -14.05 23.97 3.93
N ILE A 283 -13.66 23.54 5.13
CA ILE A 283 -14.60 22.96 6.10
C ILE A 283 -15.16 24.11 6.93
N GLU A 284 -16.47 24.35 6.83
CA GLU A 284 -17.16 25.36 7.59
C GLU A 284 -17.36 24.95 9.05
N ASN A 285 -17.32 25.92 9.99
CA ASN A 285 -17.37 25.64 11.42
C ASN A 285 -18.61 24.83 11.84
N HIS A 286 -19.79 25.19 11.32
CA HIS A 286 -21.03 24.48 11.67
C HIS A 286 -21.04 23.00 11.20
N ILE A 287 -20.38 22.71 10.07
CA ILE A 287 -20.22 21.33 9.58
C ILE A 287 -19.22 20.59 10.46
N ALA A 288 -18.13 21.26 10.87
CA ALA A 288 -17.14 20.69 11.77
C ALA A 288 -17.73 20.33 13.15
N GLU A 289 -18.56 21.22 13.73
CA GLU A 289 -19.26 20.96 15.00
C GLU A 289 -20.20 19.75 14.91
N LYS A 290 -20.96 19.64 13.81
CA LYS A 290 -21.81 18.47 13.55
C LYS A 290 -20.98 17.20 13.42
N ALA A 291 -19.84 17.27 12.73
CA ALA A 291 -18.92 16.15 12.59
C ALA A 291 -18.39 15.68 13.95
N VAL A 292 -17.97 16.57 14.82
CA VAL A 292 -17.52 16.22 16.19
C VAL A 292 -18.61 15.47 16.96
N LYS A 293 -19.87 15.92 16.89
CA LYS A 293 -20.99 15.23 17.53
C LYS A 293 -21.19 13.82 16.98
N ASN A 294 -21.16 13.69 15.66
CA ASN A 294 -21.30 12.40 14.98
C ASN A 294 -20.16 11.44 15.34
N LEU A 295 -18.91 11.91 15.32
CA LEU A 295 -17.74 11.08 15.60
C LEU A 295 -17.66 10.65 17.07
N ARG A 296 -18.13 11.45 18.01
CA ARG A 296 -18.29 11.02 19.42
C ARG A 296 -19.24 9.83 19.52
N LYS A 297 -20.41 9.92 18.85
CA LYS A 297 -21.35 8.80 18.81
C LYS A 297 -20.72 7.56 18.16
N VAL A 298 -20.00 7.73 17.03
CA VAL A 298 -19.27 6.64 16.38
C VAL A 298 -18.31 5.95 17.34
N LYS A 299 -17.57 6.73 18.14
CA LYS A 299 -16.66 6.17 19.15
C LYS A 299 -17.41 5.33 20.18
N ASP A 300 -18.49 5.88 20.76
CA ASP A 300 -19.28 5.17 21.78
C ASP A 300 -19.91 3.87 21.22
N ASP A 301 -20.42 3.93 19.99
CA ASP A 301 -21.00 2.80 19.29
C ASP A 301 -19.95 1.71 19.00
N ILE A 302 -18.73 2.08 18.58
CA ILE A 302 -17.62 1.15 18.34
C ILE A 302 -17.15 0.52 19.66
N ASP A 303 -16.98 1.28 20.72
CA ASP A 303 -16.56 0.76 22.01
C ASP A 303 -17.56 -0.30 22.53
N ALA A 304 -18.87 -0.04 22.38
CA ALA A 304 -19.92 -0.96 22.79
C ALA A 304 -19.89 -2.28 21.99
N ILE A 305 -19.87 -2.22 20.65
CA ILE A 305 -19.90 -3.43 19.82
C ILE A 305 -18.60 -4.22 19.90
N SER A 306 -17.45 -3.53 19.99
CA SER A 306 -16.15 -4.19 20.09
C SER A 306 -15.99 -4.93 21.41
N SER A 307 -16.52 -4.39 22.52
CA SER A 307 -16.57 -5.09 23.79
C SER A 307 -17.35 -6.42 23.70
N ALA A 308 -18.47 -6.42 22.96
CA ALA A 308 -19.24 -7.65 22.71
C ALA A 308 -18.57 -8.59 21.70
N PHE A 309 -17.80 -8.05 20.74
CA PHE A 309 -17.15 -8.83 19.69
C PHE A 309 -15.89 -9.57 20.17
N PHE A 310 -15.16 -8.97 21.11
CA PHE A 310 -13.91 -9.54 21.64
C PHE A 310 -14.07 -10.21 23.03
N SER A 311 -15.28 -10.29 23.58
CA SER A 311 -15.60 -11.04 24.82
C SER A 311 -15.85 -12.52 24.51
#